data_381ca12d02ef3bd08d28b3a79f5f7e95
#
_entry.id   381ca12d02ef3bd08d28b3a79f5f7e95
#
_cell.length_a   1.000
_cell.length_b   1.000
_cell.length_c   1.000
_cell.angle_alpha   90.00
_cell.angle_beta   90.00
_cell.angle_gamma   90.00
#
_symmetry.space_group_name_H-M   'P 1'
#
loop_
_entity.id
_entity.type
_entity.pdbx_description
1 polymer ?
#
loop_
_entity_poly.entity_id
_entity_poly.type
_entity_poly.pdbx_seq_one_letter_code
_entity_poly.pdbx_strand_id
1 'polypeptide(L)'
;MSQQPGFAAIRAGAVCGALLGTLSVARAWAGEPGQAAPPATSSSAKLHAHKPTPAADTAYAAHLSAGRFGSVAVYIPEGPPQSVAVFLSGDGGWELGVVNMAHALTALGAVVIGADIRNYLASLKSAAQRAGAPCQMIAADFESLSHQVQKEIGMSEYHVPVLIGYSSGATVVYAALAQSPPGTFAGALSLGFCADQDFAGAALCPGAGLHYTPNQQHELVLEPAASLRQPWIAFQGQKDEVCSAHAVDAFAAQIGSAQVVKLPLVGHGFSVERNWMPQFRDAYARLTVRVEAPAARPTAINDLPVQEVPAMGAGDEFALLLTGDGGWAGLDQELAARLAAEGVPTVGLNSLKYFWTARTPAETANDVARMLRHYFAAWGKQRVLLVGYSFGADVLPFVVNRLPADLRARVASVNLLGIDSNASFEISIADWVGSAGGGPPTRPEVAALGNTPVLCIYGEGETDSICPGLPAGGVARAQIGKGHHFSGEYATLAERILGFARQPKPVT
;
A
#
# COMPACT_ATOMS: atom_id res chain seq x y z
N MET A 1 -29.02 -8.97 -53.23
CA MET A 1 -28.27 -8.37 -54.34
C MET A 1 -26.97 -7.90 -53.68
N SER A 2 -25.92 -8.72 -53.74
CA SER A 2 -24.78 -8.74 -54.66
C SER A 2 -23.94 -7.46 -54.46
N GLN A 3 -22.66 -7.43 -54.17
CA GLN A 3 -21.55 -8.33 -54.52
C GLN A 3 -20.31 -7.92 -53.69
N GLN A 4 -19.56 -8.90 -53.23
CA GLN A 4 -18.09 -8.75 -53.10
C GLN A 4 -17.44 -8.90 -54.49
N PRO A 5 -16.19 -8.41 -54.72
CA PRO A 5 -14.99 -9.21 -54.61
C PRO A 5 -13.78 -8.41 -54.16
N GLY A 6 -12.57 -8.90 -53.89
CA GLY A 6 -11.90 -10.17 -54.08
C GLY A 6 -10.42 -9.99 -53.70
N PHE A 7 -9.79 -11.07 -53.44
CA PHE A 7 -8.39 -11.39 -53.09
C PHE A 7 -7.26 -10.72 -53.88
N ALA A 8 -6.13 -10.48 -53.22
CA ALA A 8 -4.78 -10.73 -53.80
C ALA A 8 -3.72 -11.01 -52.72
N ALA A 9 -3.30 -12.25 -52.68
CA ALA A 9 -2.10 -12.71 -51.98
C ALA A 9 -0.87 -12.52 -52.90
N ILE A 10 0.27 -12.10 -52.36
CA ILE A 10 1.59 -12.26 -53.01
C ILE A 10 2.56 -12.89 -52.04
N ARG A 11 3.18 -13.94 -52.55
CA ARG A 11 4.15 -14.87 -51.91
C ARG A 11 5.55 -14.34 -51.88
N ALA A 12 6.27 -14.68 -50.80
CA ALA A 12 7.58 -15.33 -50.71
C ALA A 12 8.80 -14.79 -51.50
N GLY A 13 9.87 -14.60 -50.80
CA GLY A 13 11.23 -14.54 -51.31
C GLY A 13 12.24 -14.81 -50.20
N ALA A 14 12.65 -16.07 -50.08
CA ALA A 14 13.79 -16.51 -49.26
C ALA A 14 15.08 -16.25 -50.03
N VAL A 15 16.11 -15.71 -49.38
CA VAL A 15 17.50 -15.80 -49.84
C VAL A 15 18.36 -16.25 -48.68
N CYS A 16 18.90 -17.43 -48.85
CA CYS A 16 19.97 -18.07 -48.09
C CYS A 16 21.29 -17.37 -48.40
N GLY A 17 22.11 -17.11 -47.39
CA GLY A 17 23.50 -16.68 -47.55
C GLY A 17 24.33 -17.21 -46.41
N ALA A 18 24.96 -18.37 -46.63
CA ALA A 18 25.97 -18.96 -45.75
C ALA A 18 27.34 -18.38 -46.09
N LEU A 19 28.17 -18.07 -45.07
CA LEU A 19 29.61 -18.03 -45.17
C LEU A 19 30.22 -18.36 -43.79
N LEU A 20 30.73 -19.56 -43.65
CA LEU A 20 32.03 -20.07 -43.21
C LEU A 20 32.91 -19.05 -42.42
N GLY A 21 33.20 -19.26 -41.19
CA GLY A 21 34.22 -20.13 -40.63
C GLY A 21 35.50 -19.39 -40.29
N THR A 22 35.89 -19.35 -39.03
CA THR A 22 37.26 -19.61 -38.63
C THR A 22 37.34 -20.08 -37.17
N LEU A 23 37.79 -21.29 -36.97
CA LEU A 23 38.30 -21.83 -35.71
C LEU A 23 39.54 -21.04 -35.29
N SER A 24 39.65 -20.66 -34.05
CA SER A 24 40.90 -20.38 -33.39
C SER A 24 40.98 -21.06 -32.04
N VAL A 25 41.98 -21.85 -31.94
CA VAL A 25 42.46 -22.83 -30.99
C VAL A 25 42.55 -22.30 -29.56
N ALA A 26 42.12 -23.15 -28.63
CA ALA A 26 42.36 -23.08 -27.21
C ALA A 26 43.87 -23.05 -26.90
N ARG A 27 44.24 -22.21 -25.95
CA ARG A 27 45.47 -22.43 -25.13
C ARG A 27 45.05 -22.40 -23.67
N ALA A 28 45.13 -23.58 -23.07
CA ALA A 28 45.10 -23.77 -21.63
C ALA A 28 46.33 -23.12 -21.01
N TRP A 29 46.15 -22.30 -20.01
CA TRP A 29 47.14 -21.96 -19.00
C TRP A 29 46.60 -22.38 -17.63
N ALA A 30 47.25 -23.39 -17.08
CA ALA A 30 47.20 -23.76 -15.68
C ALA A 30 48.06 -22.76 -14.91
N GLY A 31 47.56 -22.24 -13.81
CA GLY A 31 48.32 -21.33 -12.94
C GLY A 31 47.57 -21.00 -11.68
N GLU A 32 47.87 -21.72 -10.63
CA GLU A 32 47.90 -21.47 -9.17
C GLU A 32 46.67 -20.97 -8.41
N PRO A 33 46.41 -21.57 -7.21
CA PRO A 33 45.37 -21.17 -6.30
C PRO A 33 45.87 -20.07 -5.34
N GLY A 34 45.26 -18.91 -5.38
CA GLY A 34 45.69 -17.84 -4.51
C GLY A 34 44.66 -16.74 -4.35
N GLN A 35 44.16 -16.64 -3.13
CA GLN A 35 43.48 -15.53 -2.50
C GLN A 35 41.96 -15.47 -2.66
N ALA A 36 41.31 -15.87 -1.57
CA ALA A 36 39.94 -15.56 -1.27
C ALA A 36 39.69 -14.04 -1.34
N ALA A 37 38.68 -13.66 -2.10
CA ALA A 37 38.16 -12.29 -2.08
C ALA A 37 37.64 -11.97 -0.66
N PRO A 38 37.87 -10.76 -0.13
CA PRO A 38 37.29 -10.37 1.14
C PRO A 38 35.77 -10.30 1.01
N PRO A 39 35.02 -10.60 2.08
CA PRO A 39 33.59 -10.52 2.06
C PRO A 39 33.18 -9.06 1.77
N ALA A 40 32.20 -8.89 0.90
CA ALA A 40 31.56 -7.61 0.66
C ALA A 40 30.98 -7.11 1.99
N THR A 41 31.64 -6.14 2.58
CA THR A 41 31.10 -5.41 3.72
C THR A 41 29.92 -4.60 3.22
N SER A 42 28.71 -5.05 3.58
CA SER A 42 27.51 -4.23 3.51
C SER A 42 27.75 -3.03 4.45
N SER A 43 28.08 -1.90 3.86
CA SER A 43 28.12 -0.63 4.57
C SER A 43 26.68 -0.20 4.86
N SER A 44 26.12 -0.72 5.94
CA SER A 44 25.00 -0.06 6.62
C SER A 44 25.53 1.28 7.12
N ALA A 45 25.32 2.34 6.36
CA ALA A 45 25.53 3.69 6.83
C ALA A 45 24.54 3.95 7.97
N LYS A 46 24.95 3.62 9.20
CA LYS A 46 24.26 4.13 10.40
C LYS A 46 24.36 5.64 10.34
N LEU A 47 23.24 6.31 10.13
CA LEU A 47 23.09 7.74 10.30
C LEU A 47 23.48 8.10 11.73
N HIS A 48 24.70 8.56 11.91
CA HIS A 48 25.13 9.16 13.18
C HIS A 48 24.44 10.52 13.29
N ALA A 49 23.51 10.63 14.25
CA ALA A 49 22.94 11.91 14.65
C ALA A 49 24.07 12.88 15.02
N HIS A 50 24.29 13.89 14.20
CA HIS A 50 25.17 14.99 14.54
C HIS A 50 24.50 15.85 15.61
N LYS A 51 25.22 16.07 16.73
CA LYS A 51 24.83 16.99 17.80
C LYS A 51 24.83 18.41 17.21
N PRO A 52 23.72 19.17 17.27
CA PRO A 52 23.66 20.47 16.64
C PRO A 52 24.45 21.50 17.42
N THR A 53 25.27 22.25 16.70
CA THR A 53 25.81 23.54 17.15
C THR A 53 24.71 24.59 16.93
N PRO A 54 24.43 25.51 17.88
CA PRO A 54 23.32 26.44 17.72
C PRO A 54 23.74 27.62 16.84
N ALA A 55 23.38 27.57 15.57
CA ALA A 55 23.23 28.73 14.67
C ALA A 55 22.45 28.34 13.43
N ALA A 56 21.29 28.97 13.27
CA ALA A 56 20.56 29.18 12.02
C ALA A 56 20.14 27.93 11.19
N ASP A 57 18.86 27.59 11.27
CA ASP A 57 18.01 27.22 10.14
C ASP A 57 18.40 26.06 9.20
N THR A 58 18.71 24.89 9.71
CA THR A 58 18.74 23.68 8.87
C THR A 58 18.45 22.42 9.66
N ALA A 59 17.28 22.30 10.24
CA ALA A 59 16.85 21.04 10.83
C ALA A 59 16.18 20.17 9.77
N TYR A 60 16.92 19.69 8.79
CA TYR A 60 16.56 18.47 8.05
C TYR A 60 17.69 17.46 8.23
N ALA A 61 17.32 16.20 8.41
CA ALA A 61 18.29 15.19 8.79
C ALA A 61 18.97 14.53 7.58
N ALA A 62 18.31 14.43 6.42
CA ALA A 62 18.84 13.74 5.25
C ALA A 62 18.11 14.07 3.95
N HIS A 63 18.84 13.95 2.82
CA HIS A 63 18.24 13.74 1.51
C HIS A 63 18.28 12.25 1.17
N LEU A 64 17.13 11.66 0.84
CA LEU A 64 17.03 10.28 0.42
C LEU A 64 16.60 10.20 -1.06
N SER A 65 17.08 9.18 -1.77
CA SER A 65 16.61 8.90 -3.13
C SER A 65 15.37 8.00 -3.04
N ALA A 66 14.24 8.46 -3.55
CA ALA A 66 12.96 7.78 -3.39
C ALA A 66 12.20 7.65 -4.70
N GLY A 67 12.47 6.59 -5.42
CA GLY A 67 11.71 6.15 -6.60
C GLY A 67 11.36 7.29 -7.56
N ARG A 68 10.07 7.47 -7.82
CA ARG A 68 9.55 8.51 -8.73
C ARG A 68 9.67 9.93 -8.21
N PHE A 69 9.85 10.12 -6.91
CA PHE A 69 10.02 11.45 -6.30
C PHE A 69 11.45 11.99 -6.43
N GLY A 70 12.42 11.15 -6.84
CA GLY A 70 13.81 11.53 -6.91
C GLY A 70 14.40 11.77 -5.52
N SER A 71 15.08 12.91 -5.30
CA SER A 71 15.60 13.28 -3.99
C SER A 71 14.50 13.92 -3.15
N VAL A 72 14.26 13.37 -1.96
CA VAL A 72 13.32 13.92 -0.98
C VAL A 72 14.06 14.43 0.25
N ALA A 73 13.54 15.50 0.87
CA ALA A 73 14.06 16.06 2.11
C ALA A 73 13.34 15.43 3.30
N VAL A 74 14.07 14.88 4.27
CA VAL A 74 13.48 14.24 5.45
C VAL A 74 13.79 15.04 6.70
N TYR A 75 12.74 15.50 7.38
CA TYR A 75 12.81 16.26 8.62
C TYR A 75 12.43 15.34 9.77
N ILE A 76 13.33 15.15 10.74
CA ILE A 76 13.12 14.25 11.87
C ILE A 76 12.94 15.10 13.13
N PRO A 77 11.87 14.86 13.94
CA PRO A 77 11.63 15.62 15.16
C PRO A 77 12.66 15.30 16.25
N GLU A 78 12.79 16.21 17.21
CA GLU A 78 13.48 15.91 18.48
C GLU A 78 12.65 14.89 19.28
N GLY A 79 13.25 13.75 19.60
CA GLY A 79 12.58 12.64 20.32
C GLY A 79 11.84 11.65 19.41
N PRO A 80 11.06 10.72 20.00
CA PRO A 80 10.36 9.69 19.24
C PRO A 80 9.31 10.29 18.30
N PRO A 81 9.29 9.90 17.01
CA PRO A 81 8.27 10.34 16.08
C PRO A 81 6.86 9.97 16.55
N GLN A 82 5.92 10.92 16.43
CA GLN A 82 4.52 10.73 16.80
C GLN A 82 3.64 10.45 15.56
N SER A 83 4.07 10.91 14.38
CA SER A 83 3.34 10.84 13.13
C SER A 83 4.28 10.98 11.93
N VAL A 84 3.75 10.72 10.74
CA VAL A 84 4.46 10.91 9.47
C VAL A 84 3.62 11.75 8.53
N ALA A 85 4.25 12.72 7.85
CA ALA A 85 3.66 13.50 6.78
C ALA A 85 4.44 13.29 5.48
N VAL A 86 3.75 13.04 4.37
CA VAL A 86 4.31 13.13 3.02
C VAL A 86 3.84 14.43 2.41
N PHE A 87 4.77 15.35 2.17
CA PHE A 87 4.46 16.71 1.75
C PHE A 87 4.99 16.97 0.33
N LEU A 88 4.07 17.23 -0.60
CA LEU A 88 4.38 17.59 -1.98
C LEU A 88 4.31 19.11 -2.18
N SER A 89 5.39 19.69 -2.72
CA SER A 89 5.48 21.12 -3.01
C SER A 89 4.53 21.56 -4.12
N GLY A 90 4.40 22.87 -4.34
CA GLY A 90 3.85 23.43 -5.58
C GLY A 90 4.91 23.55 -6.68
N ASP A 91 4.56 24.21 -7.80
CA ASP A 91 5.41 24.39 -9.00
C ASP A 91 6.73 25.11 -8.71
N GLY A 92 6.79 25.91 -7.64
CA GLY A 92 8.02 26.53 -7.17
C GLY A 92 9.07 25.54 -6.68
N GLY A 93 8.68 24.30 -6.42
CA GLY A 93 9.56 23.25 -5.90
C GLY A 93 9.69 23.25 -4.37
N TRP A 94 10.64 22.45 -3.87
CA TRP A 94 10.86 22.30 -2.42
C TRP A 94 11.75 23.43 -1.89
N GLU A 95 11.17 24.61 -1.69
CA GLU A 95 11.87 25.82 -1.25
C GLU A 95 11.01 26.69 -0.33
N LEU A 96 11.65 27.60 0.44
CA LEU A 96 11.03 28.67 1.23
C LEU A 96 9.78 28.28 2.03
N GLY A 97 8.58 28.69 1.60
CA GLY A 97 7.35 28.56 2.37
C GLY A 97 6.98 27.11 2.75
N VAL A 98 7.21 26.14 1.86
CA VAL A 98 6.95 24.71 2.17
C VAL A 98 7.94 24.16 3.20
N VAL A 99 9.17 24.67 3.23
CA VAL A 99 10.17 24.33 4.26
C VAL A 99 9.71 24.80 5.63
N ASN A 100 9.18 26.01 5.74
CA ASN A 100 8.61 26.52 7.01
C ASN A 100 7.40 25.68 7.47
N MET A 101 6.57 25.24 6.54
CA MET A 101 5.47 24.32 6.84
C MET A 101 6.02 22.98 7.39
N ALA A 102 7.05 22.42 6.75
CA ALA A 102 7.69 21.19 7.20
C ALA A 102 8.25 21.33 8.62
N HIS A 103 8.96 22.42 8.91
CA HIS A 103 9.46 22.71 10.27
C HIS A 103 8.34 22.85 11.29
N ALA A 104 7.22 23.49 10.92
CA ALA A 104 6.07 23.62 11.80
C ALA A 104 5.46 22.28 12.20
N LEU A 105 5.46 21.30 11.28
CA LEU A 105 4.98 19.93 11.54
C LEU A 105 6.01 19.12 12.33
N THR A 106 7.29 19.27 12.01
CA THR A 106 8.38 18.60 12.75
C THR A 106 8.38 19.03 14.22
N ALA A 107 8.08 20.30 14.48
CA ALA A 107 7.90 20.80 15.85
C ALA A 107 6.66 20.19 16.57
N LEU A 108 5.73 19.56 15.85
CA LEU A 108 4.61 18.78 16.40
C LEU A 108 4.96 17.29 16.58
N GLY A 109 6.22 16.92 16.42
CA GLY A 109 6.66 15.53 16.52
C GLY A 109 6.48 14.68 15.25
N ALA A 110 6.25 15.32 14.10
CA ALA A 110 6.13 14.63 12.83
C ALA A 110 7.48 14.36 12.17
N VAL A 111 7.67 13.17 11.60
CA VAL A 111 8.61 13.01 10.49
C VAL A 111 7.95 13.59 9.24
N VAL A 112 8.63 14.53 8.57
CA VAL A 112 8.12 15.13 7.33
C VAL A 112 8.99 14.70 6.16
N ILE A 113 8.36 14.09 5.16
CA ILE A 113 8.98 13.65 3.90
C ILE A 113 8.60 14.67 2.84
N GLY A 114 9.51 15.58 2.54
CA GLY A 114 9.30 16.68 1.59
C GLY A 114 9.73 16.30 0.17
N ALA A 115 8.81 16.36 -0.76
CA ALA A 115 9.04 16.01 -2.16
C ALA A 115 8.80 17.21 -3.10
N ASP A 116 9.66 17.36 -4.10
CA ASP A 116 9.52 18.36 -5.15
C ASP A 116 8.59 17.84 -6.26
N ILE A 117 7.46 18.52 -6.48
CA ILE A 117 6.47 18.14 -7.50
C ILE A 117 7.08 18.05 -8.90
N ARG A 118 8.07 18.90 -9.22
CA ARG A 118 8.69 18.95 -10.54
C ARG A 118 9.39 17.63 -10.88
N ASN A 119 10.08 17.02 -9.90
CA ASN A 119 10.72 15.71 -10.06
C ASN A 119 9.66 14.63 -10.25
N TYR A 120 8.58 14.68 -9.46
CA TYR A 120 7.51 13.70 -9.53
C TYR A 120 6.77 13.75 -10.88
N LEU A 121 6.37 14.94 -11.34
CA LEU A 121 5.71 15.11 -12.64
C LEU A 121 6.61 14.71 -13.82
N ALA A 122 7.92 15.01 -13.76
CA ALA A 122 8.88 14.56 -14.77
C ALA A 122 8.96 13.03 -14.85
N SER A 123 8.90 12.37 -13.71
CA SER A 123 8.87 10.90 -13.62
C SER A 123 7.55 10.32 -14.17
N LEU A 124 6.40 10.92 -13.85
CA LEU A 124 5.10 10.54 -14.43
C LEU A 124 5.09 10.69 -15.94
N LYS A 125 5.62 11.80 -16.47
CA LYS A 125 5.77 12.03 -17.91
C LYS A 125 6.57 10.92 -18.59
N SER A 126 7.70 10.57 -17.99
CA SER A 126 8.55 9.48 -18.51
C SER A 126 7.85 8.12 -18.48
N ALA A 127 6.98 7.89 -17.49
CA ALA A 127 6.18 6.68 -17.41
C ALA A 127 5.07 6.65 -18.48
N ALA A 128 4.37 7.77 -18.67
CA ALA A 128 3.29 7.89 -19.65
C ALA A 128 3.75 7.77 -21.10
N GLN A 129 5.00 8.17 -21.40
CA GLN A 129 5.59 8.09 -22.75
C GLN A 129 5.98 6.68 -23.19
N ARG A 130 5.98 5.69 -22.30
CA ARG A 130 6.25 4.30 -22.67
C ARG A 130 5.09 3.75 -23.50
N ALA A 131 5.41 3.08 -24.63
CA ALA A 131 4.39 2.47 -25.48
C ALA A 131 3.54 1.48 -24.69
N GLY A 132 2.20 1.65 -24.76
CA GLY A 132 1.26 0.81 -24.00
C GLY A 132 1.28 1.04 -22.48
N ALA A 133 1.77 2.22 -22.03
CA ALA A 133 1.81 2.54 -20.60
C ALA A 133 0.41 2.40 -19.98
N PRO A 134 0.27 1.68 -18.87
CA PRO A 134 -0.98 1.62 -18.14
C PRO A 134 -1.28 2.97 -17.47
N CYS A 135 -2.53 3.14 -17.00
CA CYS A 135 -2.85 4.24 -16.11
C CYS A 135 -1.96 4.20 -14.85
N GLN A 136 -1.76 5.34 -14.21
CA GLN A 136 -0.84 5.48 -13.08
C GLN A 136 -1.57 5.42 -11.74
N MET A 137 -1.09 4.57 -10.84
CA MET A 137 -1.53 4.46 -9.44
C MET A 137 -0.68 5.38 -8.56
N ILE A 138 -0.96 6.69 -8.60
CA ILE A 138 -0.17 7.66 -7.83
C ILE A 138 -0.26 7.45 -6.31
N ALA A 139 -1.38 6.93 -5.81
CA ALA A 139 -1.50 6.55 -4.41
C ALA A 139 -0.42 5.54 -3.97
N ALA A 140 -0.13 4.54 -4.81
CA ALA A 140 0.92 3.56 -4.53
C ALA A 140 2.33 4.19 -4.51
N ASP A 141 2.57 5.23 -5.30
CA ASP A 141 3.85 5.96 -5.27
C ASP A 141 4.05 6.63 -3.89
N PHE A 142 3.01 7.32 -3.36
CA PHE A 142 3.07 7.96 -2.04
C PHE A 142 3.18 6.95 -0.89
N GLU A 143 2.50 5.84 -1.00
CA GLU A 143 2.58 4.75 -0.03
C GLU A 143 4.00 4.16 0.01
N SER A 144 4.55 3.80 -1.16
CA SER A 144 5.92 3.28 -1.30
C SER A 144 6.97 4.27 -0.77
N LEU A 145 6.80 5.57 -1.07
CA LEU A 145 7.66 6.62 -0.52
C LEU A 145 7.65 6.61 1.02
N SER A 146 6.46 6.56 1.61
CA SER A 146 6.31 6.56 3.06
C SER A 146 6.95 5.32 3.70
N HIS A 147 6.71 4.14 3.14
CA HIS A 147 7.29 2.89 3.59
C HIS A 147 8.82 2.92 3.52
N GLN A 148 9.37 3.31 2.36
CA GLN A 148 10.80 3.38 2.14
C GLN A 148 11.47 4.29 3.17
N VAL A 149 11.00 5.54 3.30
CA VAL A 149 11.63 6.51 4.19
C VAL A 149 11.53 6.08 5.64
N GLN A 150 10.36 5.60 6.11
CA GLN A 150 10.20 5.13 7.48
C GLN A 150 11.13 3.96 7.82
N LYS A 151 11.35 3.04 6.89
CA LYS A 151 12.33 1.95 7.05
C LYS A 151 13.77 2.46 7.06
N GLU A 152 14.15 3.33 6.11
CA GLU A 152 15.52 3.85 5.98
C GLU A 152 15.96 4.66 7.20
N ILE A 153 15.05 5.43 7.81
CA ILE A 153 15.36 6.17 9.05
C ILE A 153 15.23 5.30 10.31
N GLY A 154 14.89 4.02 10.19
CA GLY A 154 14.86 3.06 11.28
C GLY A 154 13.70 3.24 12.26
N MET A 155 12.51 3.64 11.79
CA MET A 155 11.33 3.70 12.64
C MET A 155 10.97 2.31 13.18
N SER A 156 10.74 2.19 14.47
CA SER A 156 10.42 0.93 15.14
C SER A 156 9.01 0.41 14.83
N GLU A 157 8.10 1.30 14.43
CA GLU A 157 6.73 0.97 14.04
C GLU A 157 6.31 1.81 12.83
N TYR A 158 5.41 1.27 12.01
CA TYR A 158 4.85 1.98 10.89
C TYR A 158 3.77 2.97 11.31
N HIS A 159 3.89 4.21 10.88
CA HIS A 159 2.88 5.26 11.03
C HIS A 159 2.18 5.53 9.69
N VAL A 160 0.86 5.40 9.67
CA VAL A 160 0.04 5.76 8.51
C VAL A 160 0.22 7.25 8.23
N PRO A 161 0.70 7.63 7.02
CA PRO A 161 1.05 9.03 6.75
C PRO A 161 -0.16 9.92 6.50
N VAL A 162 -0.01 11.21 6.82
CA VAL A 162 -0.88 12.28 6.34
C VAL A 162 -0.28 12.83 5.04
N LEU A 163 -1.09 12.93 3.99
CA LEU A 163 -0.68 13.61 2.76
C LEU A 163 -0.85 15.11 2.91
N ILE A 164 0.13 15.88 2.45
CA ILE A 164 0.08 17.35 2.45
C ILE A 164 0.51 17.84 1.08
N GLY A 165 -0.20 18.80 0.53
CA GLY A 165 0.15 19.41 -0.74
C GLY A 165 -0.10 20.91 -0.75
N TYR A 166 0.76 21.62 -1.48
CA TYR A 166 0.61 23.05 -1.71
C TYR A 166 0.46 23.34 -3.21
N SER A 167 -0.50 24.19 -3.60
CA SER A 167 -0.76 24.57 -5.00
C SER A 167 -0.97 23.32 -5.87
N SER A 168 -0.24 23.14 -6.96
CA SER A 168 -0.29 21.92 -7.80
C SER A 168 -0.14 20.63 -6.96
N GLY A 169 0.70 20.65 -5.92
CA GLY A 169 0.83 19.53 -4.98
C GLY A 169 -0.45 19.25 -4.20
N ALA A 170 -1.28 20.29 -3.93
CA ALA A 170 -2.57 20.14 -3.25
C ALA A 170 -3.56 19.30 -4.08
N THR A 171 -3.55 19.47 -5.39
CA THR A 171 -4.37 18.70 -6.32
C THR A 171 -3.89 17.27 -6.46
N VAL A 172 -2.56 17.07 -6.54
CA VAL A 172 -1.97 15.72 -6.63
C VAL A 172 -2.23 14.90 -5.37
N VAL A 173 -2.10 15.47 -4.16
CA VAL A 173 -2.38 14.73 -2.92
C VAL A 173 -3.88 14.43 -2.74
N TYR A 174 -4.77 15.30 -3.22
CA TYR A 174 -6.20 14.97 -3.28
C TYR A 174 -6.45 13.78 -4.21
N ALA A 175 -5.86 13.80 -5.42
CA ALA A 175 -6.00 12.69 -6.37
C ALA A 175 -5.46 11.38 -5.79
N ALA A 176 -4.31 11.42 -5.12
CA ALA A 176 -3.76 10.24 -4.44
C ALA A 176 -4.68 9.73 -3.32
N LEU A 177 -5.25 10.63 -2.50
CA LEU A 177 -6.20 10.26 -1.46
C LEU A 177 -7.47 9.63 -2.04
N ALA A 178 -8.05 10.24 -3.08
CA ALA A 178 -9.26 9.73 -3.74
C ALA A 178 -9.04 8.38 -4.44
N GLN A 179 -7.82 8.15 -4.93
CA GLN A 179 -7.42 6.91 -5.58
C GLN A 179 -7.14 5.78 -4.57
N SER A 180 -6.72 6.14 -3.34
CA SER A 180 -6.27 5.17 -2.34
C SER A 180 -7.43 4.41 -1.69
N PRO A 181 -7.24 3.13 -1.37
CA PRO A 181 -8.14 2.42 -0.47
C PRO A 181 -8.22 3.10 0.91
N PRO A 182 -9.35 2.97 1.63
CA PRO A 182 -9.44 3.41 3.01
C PRO A 182 -8.36 2.77 3.89
N GLY A 183 -7.70 3.57 4.73
CA GLY A 183 -6.64 3.10 5.64
C GLY A 183 -5.22 3.25 5.13
N THR A 184 -4.99 3.48 3.83
CA THR A 184 -3.66 3.74 3.27
C THR A 184 -3.07 5.07 3.78
N PHE A 185 -3.90 6.10 3.87
CA PHE A 185 -3.52 7.42 4.42
C PHE A 185 -4.45 7.84 5.55
N ALA A 186 -3.93 8.57 6.52
CA ALA A 186 -4.73 9.11 7.62
C ALA A 186 -5.69 10.23 7.17
N GLY A 187 -5.39 10.87 6.05
CA GLY A 187 -6.14 11.96 5.44
C GLY A 187 -5.22 12.83 4.60
N ALA A 188 -5.76 13.94 4.07
CA ALA A 188 -4.93 14.91 3.35
C ALA A 188 -5.25 16.37 3.72
N LEU A 189 -4.21 17.21 3.68
CA LEU A 189 -4.27 18.68 3.79
C LEU A 189 -3.88 19.28 2.44
N SER A 190 -4.78 20.01 1.80
CA SER A 190 -4.57 20.68 0.52
C SER A 190 -4.59 22.19 0.70
N LEU A 191 -3.46 22.88 0.47
CA LEU A 191 -3.33 24.33 0.59
C LEU A 191 -3.34 24.94 -0.80
N GLY A 192 -4.35 25.79 -1.10
CA GLY A 192 -4.53 26.39 -2.44
C GLY A 192 -4.88 25.35 -3.49
N PHE A 193 -5.90 24.54 -3.23
CA PHE A 193 -6.38 23.49 -4.14
C PHE A 193 -7.11 24.08 -5.34
N CYS A 194 -6.73 23.64 -6.55
CA CYS A 194 -7.54 23.73 -7.76
C CYS A 194 -7.99 22.33 -8.18
N ALA A 195 -9.15 22.20 -8.82
CA ALA A 195 -9.60 20.88 -9.29
C ALA A 195 -8.88 20.40 -10.54
N ASP A 196 -8.20 21.28 -11.27
CA ASP A 196 -7.48 21.01 -12.52
C ASP A 196 -5.97 20.95 -12.30
N GLN A 197 -5.32 20.01 -12.99
CA GLN A 197 -3.87 19.83 -12.92
C GLN A 197 -3.34 19.15 -14.18
N ASP A 198 -2.18 19.61 -14.67
CA ASP A 198 -1.40 18.89 -15.68
C ASP A 198 -0.60 17.76 -15.02
N PHE A 199 -1.02 16.53 -15.22
CA PHE A 199 -0.28 15.32 -14.81
C PHE A 199 0.75 14.89 -15.87
N ALA A 200 1.26 15.84 -16.65
CA ALA A 200 2.28 15.65 -17.67
C ALA A 200 1.90 14.60 -18.74
N GLY A 201 0.62 14.54 -19.09
CA GLY A 201 0.04 13.61 -20.07
C GLY A 201 -0.20 12.19 -19.52
N ALA A 202 -0.05 11.96 -18.23
CA ALA A 202 -0.34 10.67 -17.61
C ALA A 202 -1.84 10.49 -17.40
N ALA A 203 -2.37 9.33 -17.80
CA ALA A 203 -3.69 8.88 -17.38
C ALA A 203 -3.59 8.31 -15.96
N LEU A 204 -4.53 8.65 -15.07
CA LEU A 204 -4.60 8.12 -13.72
C LEU A 204 -5.59 6.96 -13.65
N CYS A 205 -5.27 5.93 -12.88
CA CYS A 205 -6.23 4.85 -12.61
C CYS A 205 -7.32 5.33 -11.64
N PRO A 206 -8.56 4.82 -11.76
CA PRO A 206 -9.64 5.26 -10.87
C PRO A 206 -9.41 4.85 -9.41
N GLY A 207 -8.71 3.74 -9.15
CA GLY A 207 -8.51 3.23 -7.79
C GLY A 207 -9.83 3.08 -7.03
N ALA A 208 -9.86 3.56 -5.78
CA ALA A 208 -11.03 3.47 -4.91
C ALA A 208 -12.15 4.49 -5.22
N GLY A 209 -11.87 5.54 -5.99
CA GLY A 209 -12.92 6.52 -6.31
C GLY A 209 -12.46 7.79 -7.00
N LEU A 210 -11.27 7.79 -7.62
CA LEU A 210 -10.80 8.92 -8.41
C LEU A 210 -11.49 8.97 -9.77
N HIS A 211 -12.17 10.09 -10.07
CA HIS A 211 -12.74 10.40 -11.37
C HIS A 211 -12.23 11.75 -11.86
N TYR A 212 -12.09 11.88 -13.17
CA TYR A 212 -11.64 13.12 -13.81
C TYR A 212 -12.06 13.17 -15.28
N THR A 213 -12.07 14.38 -15.85
CA THR A 213 -12.24 14.61 -17.27
C THR A 213 -11.09 15.48 -17.81
N PRO A 214 -10.53 15.19 -19.00
CA PRO A 214 -9.51 16.06 -19.59
C PRO A 214 -10.15 17.37 -20.13
N ASN A 215 -9.49 18.50 -19.90
CA ASN A 215 -9.88 19.79 -20.48
C ASN A 215 -9.18 20.06 -21.83
N GLN A 216 -9.45 21.21 -22.44
CA GLN A 216 -8.85 21.61 -23.73
C GLN A 216 -7.34 21.89 -23.65
N GLN A 217 -6.82 22.14 -22.46
CA GLN A 217 -5.41 22.36 -22.17
C GLN A 217 -4.65 21.04 -21.87
N HIS A 218 -5.33 19.89 -21.98
CA HIS A 218 -4.84 18.56 -21.62
C HIS A 218 -4.57 18.36 -20.11
N GLU A 219 -5.09 19.24 -19.27
CA GLU A 219 -5.10 19.03 -17.82
C GLU A 219 -6.24 18.07 -17.43
N LEU A 220 -6.07 17.36 -16.35
CA LEU A 220 -7.13 16.54 -15.77
C LEU A 220 -7.93 17.39 -14.78
N VAL A 221 -9.20 17.55 -15.04
CA VAL A 221 -10.15 18.19 -14.12
C VAL A 221 -10.73 17.11 -13.23
N LEU A 222 -10.32 17.12 -11.96
CA LEU A 222 -10.75 16.12 -10.97
C LEU A 222 -12.22 16.35 -10.61
N GLU A 223 -12.92 15.27 -10.36
CA GLU A 223 -14.29 15.26 -9.87
C GLU A 223 -14.32 15.00 -8.35
N PRO A 224 -15.36 15.50 -7.64
CA PRO A 224 -15.53 15.22 -6.22
C PRO A 224 -15.71 13.71 -5.97
N ALA A 225 -14.84 13.11 -5.19
CA ALA A 225 -14.92 11.70 -4.82
C ALA A 225 -15.96 11.50 -3.68
N ALA A 226 -17.22 11.32 -4.03
CA ALA A 226 -18.30 11.16 -3.05
C ALA A 226 -18.14 9.93 -2.13
N SER A 227 -17.39 8.92 -2.57
CA SER A 227 -17.05 7.71 -1.80
C SER A 227 -15.91 7.92 -0.82
N LEU A 228 -15.22 9.06 -0.84
CA LEU A 228 -14.05 9.34 0.00
C LEU A 228 -14.45 9.33 1.48
N ARG A 229 -13.87 8.44 2.25
CA ARG A 229 -14.11 8.27 3.69
C ARG A 229 -13.04 8.92 4.56
N GLN A 230 -11.80 8.99 4.06
CA GLN A 230 -10.70 9.63 4.76
C GLN A 230 -10.90 11.16 4.80
N PRO A 231 -10.53 11.82 5.92
CA PRO A 231 -10.62 13.27 6.02
C PRO A 231 -9.80 13.97 4.92
N TRP A 232 -10.43 14.90 4.21
CA TRP A 232 -9.77 15.83 3.32
C TRP A 232 -10.04 17.26 3.78
N ILE A 233 -8.98 18.00 4.08
CA ILE A 233 -9.09 19.38 4.59
C ILE A 233 -8.43 20.32 3.59
N ALA A 234 -9.23 21.14 2.93
CA ALA A 234 -8.77 22.18 2.00
C ALA A 234 -8.60 23.52 2.73
N PHE A 235 -7.40 24.09 2.65
CA PHE A 235 -7.09 25.43 3.13
C PHE A 235 -7.26 26.40 1.97
N GLN A 236 -8.30 27.25 2.05
CA GLN A 236 -8.65 28.13 0.94
C GLN A 236 -8.58 29.61 1.34
N GLY A 237 -7.66 30.32 0.69
CA GLY A 237 -7.54 31.77 0.78
C GLY A 237 -8.72 32.45 0.12
N GLN A 238 -9.36 33.40 0.83
CA GLN A 238 -10.47 34.17 0.25
C GLN A 238 -9.99 35.26 -0.73
N LYS A 239 -8.67 35.52 -0.78
CA LYS A 239 -8.00 36.42 -1.73
C LYS A 239 -7.19 35.64 -2.76
N ASP A 240 -7.47 34.34 -2.91
CA ASP A 240 -6.82 33.50 -3.90
C ASP A 240 -7.41 33.82 -5.28
N GLU A 241 -6.56 34.36 -6.17
CA GLU A 241 -6.92 34.72 -7.53
C GLU A 241 -6.57 33.62 -8.54
N VAL A 242 -5.88 32.55 -8.09
CA VAL A 242 -5.52 31.40 -8.93
C VAL A 242 -6.58 30.32 -8.82
N CYS A 243 -6.91 29.91 -7.61
CA CYS A 243 -7.91 28.89 -7.34
C CYS A 243 -9.14 29.51 -6.64
N SER A 244 -10.27 29.52 -7.34
CA SER A 244 -11.49 30.19 -6.88
C SER A 244 -12.00 29.57 -5.58
N ALA A 245 -12.11 30.40 -4.52
CA ALA A 245 -12.66 29.95 -3.24
C ALA A 245 -14.09 29.39 -3.36
N HIS A 246 -14.91 29.97 -4.25
CA HIS A 246 -16.26 29.48 -4.53
C HIS A 246 -16.25 28.10 -5.20
N ALA A 247 -15.31 27.84 -6.13
CA ALA A 247 -15.18 26.56 -6.79
C ALA A 247 -14.74 25.47 -5.80
N VAL A 248 -13.80 25.79 -4.89
CA VAL A 248 -13.35 24.85 -3.85
C VAL A 248 -14.48 24.53 -2.87
N ASP A 249 -15.27 25.52 -2.45
CA ASP A 249 -16.44 25.29 -1.59
C ASP A 249 -17.46 24.35 -2.28
N ALA A 250 -17.76 24.59 -3.57
CA ALA A 250 -18.71 23.80 -4.33
C ALA A 250 -18.20 22.36 -4.58
N PHE A 251 -16.90 22.19 -4.76
CA PHE A 251 -16.24 20.90 -4.91
C PHE A 251 -16.31 20.11 -3.59
N ALA A 252 -15.87 20.71 -2.48
CA ALA A 252 -15.82 20.08 -1.18
C ALA A 252 -17.21 19.72 -0.63
N ALA A 253 -18.24 20.52 -0.92
CA ALA A 253 -19.62 20.25 -0.50
C ALA A 253 -20.20 18.94 -1.00
N GLN A 254 -19.60 18.32 -2.02
CA GLN A 254 -20.01 17.03 -2.59
C GLN A 254 -19.31 15.83 -1.93
N ILE A 255 -18.40 16.08 -0.99
CA ILE A 255 -17.56 15.05 -0.33
C ILE A 255 -17.87 15.06 1.16
N GLY A 256 -18.49 13.99 1.66
CA GLY A 256 -18.96 13.92 3.05
C GLY A 256 -17.86 14.03 4.12
N SER A 257 -16.61 13.64 3.78
CA SER A 257 -15.43 13.72 4.66
C SER A 257 -14.62 15.01 4.49
N ALA A 258 -15.03 15.91 3.59
CA ALA A 258 -14.30 17.14 3.29
C ALA A 258 -14.59 18.26 4.30
N GLN A 259 -13.58 19.07 4.57
CA GLN A 259 -13.68 20.32 5.33
C GLN A 259 -12.93 21.43 4.58
N VAL A 260 -13.52 22.63 4.47
CA VAL A 260 -12.82 23.81 3.96
C VAL A 260 -12.50 24.76 5.11
N VAL A 261 -11.21 25.04 5.30
CA VAL A 261 -10.71 26.06 6.23
C VAL A 261 -10.58 27.36 5.46
N LYS A 262 -11.54 28.28 5.69
CA LYS A 262 -11.59 29.58 5.00
C LYS A 262 -10.65 30.58 5.66
N LEU A 263 -9.77 31.19 4.85
CA LEU A 263 -8.71 32.08 5.30
C LEU A 263 -8.90 33.50 4.72
N PRO A 264 -9.58 34.41 5.44
CA PRO A 264 -10.03 35.69 4.85
C PRO A 264 -8.92 36.61 4.35
N LEU A 265 -7.71 36.51 4.92
CA LEU A 265 -6.58 37.40 4.59
C LEU A 265 -5.48 36.70 3.76
N VAL A 266 -5.76 35.53 3.21
CA VAL A 266 -4.78 34.70 2.51
C VAL A 266 -5.09 34.71 1.02
N GLY A 267 -4.05 34.92 0.20
CA GLY A 267 -4.03 34.68 -1.24
C GLY A 267 -3.33 33.36 -1.56
N HIS A 268 -3.19 33.01 -2.84
CA HIS A 268 -2.62 31.73 -3.29
C HIS A 268 -1.22 31.42 -2.72
N GLY A 269 -0.38 32.46 -2.55
CA GLY A 269 0.99 32.29 -2.08
C GLY A 269 1.16 32.04 -0.58
N PHE A 270 0.10 32.03 0.23
CA PHE A 270 0.17 31.80 1.69
C PHE A 270 1.29 32.60 2.40
N SER A 271 1.57 33.83 1.92
CA SER A 271 2.80 34.59 2.26
C SER A 271 2.87 35.06 3.71
N VAL A 272 1.74 35.19 4.41
CA VAL A 272 1.67 35.74 5.78
C VAL A 272 1.26 34.62 6.74
N GLU A 273 2.23 33.91 7.27
CA GLU A 273 2.05 32.69 8.07
C GLU A 273 1.10 32.83 9.25
N ARG A 274 1.15 33.97 9.99
CA ARG A 274 0.25 34.23 11.14
C ARG A 274 -1.24 34.15 10.79
N ASN A 275 -1.61 34.27 9.53
CA ASN A 275 -3.00 34.27 9.09
C ASN A 275 -3.57 32.86 8.82
N TRP A 276 -2.72 31.81 8.82
CA TRP A 276 -3.13 30.45 8.46
C TRP A 276 -2.34 29.34 9.17
N MET A 277 -1.09 29.56 9.56
CA MET A 277 -0.24 28.55 10.18
C MET A 277 -0.84 27.92 11.46
N PRO A 278 -1.49 28.69 12.37
CA PRO A 278 -2.16 28.08 13.52
C PRO A 278 -3.23 27.07 13.11
N GLN A 279 -4.08 27.39 12.11
CA GLN A 279 -5.12 26.51 11.61
C GLN A 279 -4.53 25.26 10.93
N PHE A 280 -3.42 25.41 10.20
CA PHE A 280 -2.70 24.31 9.58
C PHE A 280 -2.16 23.32 10.61
N ARG A 281 -1.48 23.81 11.64
CA ARG A 281 -0.99 22.98 12.73
C ARG A 281 -2.11 22.26 13.48
N ASP A 282 -3.21 22.94 13.74
CA ASP A 282 -4.38 22.36 14.41
C ASP A 282 -5.05 21.27 13.56
N ALA A 283 -5.21 21.51 12.25
CA ALA A 283 -5.77 20.50 11.35
C ALA A 283 -4.87 19.26 11.25
N TYR A 284 -3.55 19.44 11.17
CA TYR A 284 -2.62 18.32 11.18
C TYR A 284 -2.70 17.53 12.49
N ALA A 285 -2.70 18.22 13.62
CA ALA A 285 -2.83 17.58 14.93
C ALA A 285 -4.12 16.74 15.03
N ARG A 286 -5.25 17.23 14.49
CA ARG A 286 -6.51 16.45 14.48
C ARG A 286 -6.42 15.17 13.64
N LEU A 287 -5.70 15.18 12.52
CA LEU A 287 -5.52 13.99 11.68
C LEU A 287 -4.57 12.96 12.31
N THR A 288 -3.68 13.42 13.19
CA THR A 288 -2.65 12.57 13.81
C THR A 288 -2.96 12.16 15.25
N VAL A 289 -4.06 12.67 15.83
CA VAL A 289 -4.54 12.13 17.10
C VAL A 289 -4.80 10.64 16.90
N ARG A 290 -3.99 9.81 17.55
CA ARG A 290 -4.32 8.39 17.67
C ARG A 290 -5.69 8.34 18.35
N VAL A 291 -6.71 7.91 17.61
CA VAL A 291 -7.95 7.45 18.26
C VAL A 291 -7.48 6.27 19.11
N GLU A 292 -7.32 6.49 20.40
CA GLU A 292 -7.11 5.39 21.33
C GLU A 292 -8.20 4.38 21.05
N ALA A 293 -7.79 3.16 20.72
CA ALA A 293 -8.74 2.10 20.41
C ALA A 293 -9.73 2.00 21.58
N PRO A 294 -11.03 1.93 21.30
CA PRO A 294 -12.04 1.90 22.36
C PRO A 294 -11.77 0.73 23.29
N ALA A 295 -11.88 1.02 24.58
CA ALA A 295 -11.91 0.15 25.74
C ALA A 295 -10.96 -1.06 25.75
N ALA A 296 -10.13 -1.11 26.78
CA ALA A 296 -9.16 -2.15 27.11
C ALA A 296 -9.41 -3.50 26.42
N ARG A 297 -8.65 -3.77 25.35
CA ARG A 297 -8.54 -5.13 24.83
C ARG A 297 -8.07 -6.03 25.98
N PRO A 298 -8.58 -7.26 26.10
CA PRO A 298 -8.08 -8.18 27.12
C PRO A 298 -6.56 -8.31 26.99
N THR A 299 -5.88 -8.32 28.13
CA THR A 299 -4.41 -8.25 28.26
C THR A 299 -3.62 -9.28 27.45
N ALA A 300 -4.25 -10.35 26.99
CA ALA A 300 -3.60 -11.47 26.31
C ALA A 300 -3.10 -11.17 24.87
N ILE A 301 -3.59 -10.13 24.17
CA ILE A 301 -3.26 -9.80 22.78
C ILE A 301 -3.08 -8.28 22.53
N ASN A 302 -2.92 -7.49 23.60
CA ASN A 302 -2.81 -6.01 23.50
C ASN A 302 -1.58 -5.52 22.72
N ASP A 303 -0.58 -6.36 22.62
CA ASP A 303 0.67 -6.15 21.92
C ASP A 303 0.56 -6.42 20.40
N LEU A 304 -0.56 -7.00 19.94
CA LEU A 304 -0.74 -7.35 18.54
C LEU A 304 -1.60 -6.29 17.80
N PRO A 305 -1.21 -5.92 16.57
CA PRO A 305 -1.93 -4.94 15.76
C PRO A 305 -3.18 -5.56 15.12
N VAL A 306 -4.21 -5.82 15.92
CA VAL A 306 -5.46 -6.46 15.47
C VAL A 306 -6.57 -5.45 15.23
N GLN A 307 -7.45 -5.77 14.28
CA GLN A 307 -8.68 -5.06 13.98
C GLN A 307 -9.86 -6.01 14.10
N GLU A 308 -10.89 -5.62 14.84
CA GLU A 308 -12.10 -6.41 15.05
C GLU A 308 -13.25 -5.86 14.19
N VAL A 309 -13.93 -6.75 13.49
CA VAL A 309 -15.16 -6.47 12.75
C VAL A 309 -16.24 -7.38 13.35
N PRO A 310 -17.04 -6.86 14.29
CA PRO A 310 -18.07 -7.66 14.95
C PRO A 310 -19.19 -8.02 13.97
N ALA A 311 -19.86 -9.13 14.22
CA ALA A 311 -21.03 -9.55 13.47
C ALA A 311 -22.19 -9.91 14.40
N MET A 312 -23.40 -9.71 13.91
CA MET A 312 -24.63 -10.20 14.55
C MET A 312 -24.94 -11.58 13.98
N GLY A 313 -24.89 -12.62 14.78
CA GLY A 313 -25.20 -13.98 14.32
C GLY A 313 -24.91 -15.07 15.34
N ALA A 314 -25.69 -16.16 15.26
CA ALA A 314 -25.59 -17.31 16.17
C ALA A 314 -24.65 -18.43 15.66
N GLY A 315 -23.95 -18.24 14.53
CA GLY A 315 -23.02 -19.22 13.97
C GLY A 315 -21.87 -19.53 14.92
N ASP A 316 -21.27 -20.71 14.76
CA ASP A 316 -20.16 -21.21 15.59
C ASP A 316 -18.76 -20.85 15.04
N GLU A 317 -18.72 -20.07 13.96
CA GLU A 317 -17.49 -19.72 13.24
C GLU A 317 -17.13 -18.24 13.41
N PHE A 318 -15.83 -17.96 13.33
CA PHE A 318 -15.29 -16.62 13.09
C PHE A 318 -14.19 -16.69 12.04
N ALA A 319 -13.78 -15.55 11.47
CA ALA A 319 -12.66 -15.47 10.55
C ALA A 319 -11.47 -14.78 11.22
N LEU A 320 -10.26 -15.31 10.97
CA LEU A 320 -9.00 -14.65 11.26
C LEU A 320 -8.31 -14.37 9.92
N LEU A 321 -8.09 -13.09 9.63
CA LEU A 321 -7.54 -12.59 8.38
C LEU A 321 -6.11 -12.05 8.62
N LEU A 322 -5.11 -12.61 7.93
CA LEU A 322 -3.79 -12.00 7.78
C LEU A 322 -3.82 -11.12 6.53
N THR A 323 -3.60 -9.81 6.71
CA THR A 323 -3.71 -8.84 5.62
C THR A 323 -2.57 -8.93 4.61
N GLY A 324 -2.69 -8.24 3.48
CA GLY A 324 -1.57 -7.96 2.60
C GLY A 324 -0.53 -7.03 3.26
N ASP A 325 0.55 -6.74 2.54
CA ASP A 325 1.64 -5.83 2.94
C ASP A 325 1.20 -4.36 3.08
N GLY A 326 0.11 -3.95 2.42
CA GLY A 326 -0.56 -2.66 2.64
C GLY A 326 -1.29 -2.55 3.99
N GLY A 327 -1.33 -3.61 4.80
CA GLY A 327 -1.96 -3.63 6.11
C GLY A 327 -3.49 -3.69 6.06
N TRP A 328 -4.16 -3.13 7.06
CA TRP A 328 -5.62 -3.16 7.17
C TRP A 328 -6.27 -2.13 6.25
N ALA A 329 -6.33 -2.41 4.96
CA ALA A 329 -6.83 -1.49 3.93
C ALA A 329 -7.66 -2.22 2.86
N GLY A 330 -8.32 -1.47 2.02
CA GLY A 330 -8.99 -1.91 0.79
C GLY A 330 -9.70 -3.26 0.89
N LEU A 331 -9.14 -4.28 0.23
CA LEU A 331 -9.69 -5.63 0.18
C LEU A 331 -9.94 -6.21 1.57
N ASP A 332 -8.99 -6.05 2.48
CA ASP A 332 -9.07 -6.66 3.82
C ASP A 332 -10.27 -6.13 4.60
N GLN A 333 -10.52 -4.81 4.54
CA GLN A 333 -11.68 -4.17 5.18
C GLN A 333 -13.01 -4.61 4.56
N GLU A 334 -13.09 -4.60 3.22
CA GLU A 334 -14.31 -4.98 2.49
C GLU A 334 -14.62 -6.47 2.67
N LEU A 335 -13.63 -7.35 2.59
CA LEU A 335 -13.81 -8.78 2.82
C LEU A 335 -14.30 -9.05 4.26
N ALA A 336 -13.66 -8.45 5.26
CA ALA A 336 -14.06 -8.57 6.65
C ALA A 336 -15.49 -8.07 6.89
N ALA A 337 -15.86 -6.93 6.28
CA ALA A 337 -17.22 -6.39 6.37
C ALA A 337 -18.26 -7.33 5.72
N ARG A 338 -17.93 -7.96 4.58
CA ARG A 338 -18.81 -8.94 3.93
C ARG A 338 -18.99 -10.21 4.76
N LEU A 339 -17.90 -10.75 5.32
CA LEU A 339 -17.98 -11.90 6.22
C LEU A 339 -18.83 -11.59 7.46
N ALA A 340 -18.66 -10.40 8.04
CA ALA A 340 -19.44 -9.95 9.19
C ALA A 340 -20.93 -9.78 8.84
N ALA A 341 -21.27 -9.26 7.66
CA ALA A 341 -22.64 -9.16 7.16
C ALA A 341 -23.33 -10.53 7.05
N GLU A 342 -22.55 -11.59 6.74
CA GLU A 342 -22.99 -12.99 6.70
C GLU A 342 -22.96 -13.70 8.06
N GLY A 343 -22.79 -12.94 9.15
CA GLY A 343 -22.82 -13.44 10.53
C GLY A 343 -21.51 -14.05 11.03
N VAL A 344 -20.40 -13.88 10.32
CA VAL A 344 -19.06 -14.38 10.68
C VAL A 344 -18.21 -13.20 11.17
N PRO A 345 -18.10 -12.99 12.50
CA PRO A 345 -17.23 -11.94 13.03
C PRO A 345 -15.79 -12.19 12.58
N THR A 346 -15.08 -11.13 12.25
CA THR A 346 -13.74 -11.22 11.69
C THR A 346 -12.74 -10.44 12.54
N VAL A 347 -11.58 -11.03 12.79
CA VAL A 347 -10.42 -10.33 13.34
C VAL A 347 -9.30 -10.34 12.31
N GLY A 348 -8.75 -9.16 12.01
CA GLY A 348 -7.60 -8.99 11.10
C GLY A 348 -6.33 -8.74 11.88
N LEU A 349 -5.26 -9.47 11.55
CA LEU A 349 -3.89 -9.11 11.92
C LEU A 349 -3.34 -8.20 10.83
N ASN A 350 -3.01 -6.95 11.19
CA ASN A 350 -2.41 -5.98 10.27
C ASN A 350 -0.97 -6.39 9.96
N SER A 351 -0.73 -7.04 8.82
CA SER A 351 0.58 -7.57 8.43
C SER A 351 1.63 -6.48 8.29
N LEU A 352 1.29 -5.31 7.74
CA LEU A 352 2.22 -4.17 7.62
C LEU A 352 2.83 -3.78 8.97
N LYS A 353 1.99 -3.67 9.99
CA LYS A 353 2.46 -3.31 11.35
C LYS A 353 3.14 -4.47 12.06
N TYR A 354 2.61 -5.68 11.90
CA TYR A 354 3.11 -6.86 12.59
C TYR A 354 4.48 -7.29 12.07
N PHE A 355 4.65 -7.33 10.75
CA PHE A 355 5.90 -7.69 10.07
C PHE A 355 6.78 -6.47 9.72
N TRP A 356 6.48 -5.32 10.29
CA TRP A 356 7.37 -4.15 10.16
C TRP A 356 8.78 -4.45 10.69
N THR A 357 8.89 -5.28 11.70
CA THR A 357 10.14 -5.89 12.18
C THR A 357 10.13 -7.37 11.84
N ALA A 358 11.31 -7.92 11.55
CA ALA A 358 11.47 -9.32 11.19
C ALA A 358 10.87 -10.26 12.25
N ARG A 359 10.16 -11.28 11.79
CA ARG A 359 9.56 -12.35 12.59
C ARG A 359 10.02 -13.70 12.07
N THR A 360 9.86 -14.72 12.89
CA THR A 360 10.00 -16.12 12.46
C THR A 360 8.64 -16.77 12.26
N PRO A 361 8.55 -17.84 11.44
CA PRO A 361 7.32 -18.62 11.33
C PRO A 361 6.79 -19.14 12.66
N ALA A 362 7.69 -19.49 13.59
CA ALA A 362 7.31 -20.01 14.91
C ALA A 362 6.74 -18.91 15.81
N GLU A 363 7.34 -17.72 15.84
CA GLU A 363 6.81 -16.57 16.59
C GLU A 363 5.43 -16.19 16.07
N THR A 364 5.28 -16.10 14.75
CA THR A 364 3.99 -15.77 14.12
C THR A 364 2.92 -16.80 14.45
N ALA A 365 3.26 -18.11 14.41
CA ALA A 365 2.32 -19.17 14.79
C ALA A 365 1.91 -19.10 16.26
N ASN A 366 2.83 -18.75 17.16
CA ASN A 366 2.54 -18.56 18.58
C ASN A 366 1.59 -17.38 18.81
N ASP A 367 1.82 -16.26 18.10
CA ASP A 367 0.96 -15.08 18.23
C ASP A 367 -0.44 -15.35 17.64
N VAL A 368 -0.54 -16.00 16.49
CA VAL A 368 -1.81 -16.45 15.93
C VAL A 368 -2.52 -17.44 16.88
N ALA A 369 -1.78 -18.36 17.53
CA ALA A 369 -2.37 -19.25 18.52
C ALA A 369 -2.93 -18.49 19.74
N ARG A 370 -2.26 -17.42 20.20
CA ARG A 370 -2.77 -16.51 21.24
C ARG A 370 -4.08 -15.84 20.80
N MET A 371 -4.12 -15.31 19.57
CA MET A 371 -5.32 -14.71 19.00
C MET A 371 -6.46 -15.73 18.93
N LEU A 372 -6.22 -16.92 18.40
CA LEU A 372 -7.23 -17.96 18.29
C LEU A 372 -7.81 -18.32 19.66
N ARG A 373 -6.97 -18.59 20.67
CA ARG A 373 -7.45 -18.88 22.03
C ARG A 373 -8.29 -17.76 22.60
N HIS A 374 -7.85 -16.51 22.40
CA HIS A 374 -8.57 -15.33 22.84
C HIS A 374 -9.96 -15.23 22.21
N TYR A 375 -10.06 -15.27 20.87
CA TYR A 375 -11.33 -15.08 20.17
C TYR A 375 -12.27 -16.28 20.27
N PHE A 376 -11.75 -17.50 20.38
CA PHE A 376 -12.58 -18.65 20.74
C PHE A 376 -13.29 -18.46 22.07
N ALA A 377 -12.60 -17.92 23.07
CA ALA A 377 -13.17 -17.67 24.39
C ALA A 377 -14.09 -16.43 24.39
N ALA A 378 -13.60 -15.30 23.84
CA ALA A 378 -14.31 -14.02 23.89
C ALA A 378 -15.62 -14.01 23.07
N TRP A 379 -15.63 -14.69 21.92
CA TRP A 379 -16.78 -14.74 21.03
C TRP A 379 -17.61 -16.03 21.16
N GLY A 380 -17.18 -16.98 21.99
CA GLY A 380 -17.88 -18.26 22.20
C GLY A 380 -17.93 -19.16 20.97
N LYS A 381 -17.00 -18.96 20.01
CA LYS A 381 -16.99 -19.69 18.75
C LYS A 381 -16.22 -21.01 18.88
N GLN A 382 -16.49 -21.96 17.95
CA GLN A 382 -15.89 -23.28 17.98
C GLN A 382 -14.96 -23.54 16.80
N ARG A 383 -15.15 -22.85 15.69
CA ARG A 383 -14.42 -23.04 14.45
C ARG A 383 -13.86 -21.73 13.93
N VAL A 384 -12.78 -21.77 13.14
CA VAL A 384 -12.17 -20.61 12.54
C VAL A 384 -11.94 -20.80 11.03
N LEU A 385 -12.26 -19.77 10.27
CA LEU A 385 -11.85 -19.61 8.88
C LEU A 385 -10.54 -18.82 8.90
N LEU A 386 -9.45 -19.44 8.47
CA LEU A 386 -8.18 -18.75 8.31
C LEU A 386 -8.12 -18.19 6.90
N VAL A 387 -7.88 -16.90 6.77
CA VAL A 387 -7.81 -16.19 5.48
C VAL A 387 -6.48 -15.46 5.43
N GLY A 388 -5.76 -15.60 4.33
CA GLY A 388 -4.58 -14.79 4.04
C GLY A 388 -4.74 -14.13 2.68
N TYR A 389 -4.38 -12.86 2.58
CA TYR A 389 -4.35 -12.14 1.33
C TYR A 389 -2.93 -11.67 1.01
N SER A 390 -2.46 -11.91 -0.24
CA SER A 390 -1.13 -11.47 -0.69
C SER A 390 -0.05 -11.92 0.29
N PHE A 391 0.73 -11.02 0.87
CA PHE A 391 1.71 -11.32 1.92
C PHE A 391 1.14 -12.21 3.04
N GLY A 392 -0.10 -11.95 3.48
CA GLY A 392 -0.78 -12.78 4.47
C GLY A 392 -1.05 -14.20 3.97
N ALA A 393 -1.32 -14.38 2.66
CA ALA A 393 -1.49 -15.71 2.06
C ALA A 393 -0.17 -16.48 2.00
N ASP A 394 0.95 -15.79 1.78
CA ASP A 394 2.27 -16.41 1.70
C ASP A 394 2.72 -16.98 3.05
N VAL A 395 2.47 -16.24 4.14
CA VAL A 395 2.89 -16.67 5.49
C VAL A 395 1.92 -17.65 6.13
N LEU A 396 0.65 -17.65 5.75
CA LEU A 396 -0.40 -18.44 6.43
C LEU A 396 -0.14 -19.95 6.44
N PRO A 397 0.34 -20.64 5.37
CA PRO A 397 0.66 -22.06 5.42
C PRO A 397 1.72 -22.41 6.47
N PHE A 398 2.74 -21.56 6.60
CA PHE A 398 3.80 -21.73 7.62
C PHE A 398 3.23 -21.64 9.03
N VAL A 399 2.31 -20.70 9.24
CA VAL A 399 1.63 -20.52 10.53
C VAL A 399 0.78 -21.74 10.87
N VAL A 400 -0.09 -22.18 9.95
CA VAL A 400 -1.01 -23.30 10.17
C VAL A 400 -0.27 -24.59 10.49
N ASN A 401 0.83 -24.87 9.80
CA ASN A 401 1.64 -26.07 10.04
C ASN A 401 2.28 -26.09 11.43
N ARG A 402 2.44 -24.92 12.06
CA ARG A 402 3.06 -24.76 13.40
C ARG A 402 2.05 -24.49 14.50
N LEU A 403 0.75 -24.44 14.19
CA LEU A 403 -0.28 -24.32 15.22
C LEU A 403 -0.33 -25.56 16.11
N PRO A 404 -0.59 -25.41 17.44
CA PRO A 404 -0.92 -26.51 18.33
C PRO A 404 -2.07 -27.37 17.77
N ALA A 405 -2.01 -28.68 18.00
CA ALA A 405 -2.94 -29.65 17.42
C ALA A 405 -4.41 -29.37 17.81
N ASP A 406 -4.64 -28.91 19.04
CA ASP A 406 -5.96 -28.52 19.54
C ASP A 406 -6.59 -27.36 18.76
N LEU A 407 -5.78 -26.38 18.37
CA LEU A 407 -6.22 -25.25 17.57
C LEU A 407 -6.37 -25.63 16.09
N ARG A 408 -5.40 -26.40 15.56
CA ARG A 408 -5.45 -26.87 14.18
C ARG A 408 -6.71 -27.70 13.88
N ALA A 409 -7.15 -28.52 14.84
CA ALA A 409 -8.39 -29.30 14.74
C ALA A 409 -9.66 -28.42 14.61
N ARG A 410 -9.60 -27.16 15.03
CA ARG A 410 -10.70 -26.18 14.96
C ARG A 410 -10.68 -25.34 13.68
N VAL A 411 -9.70 -25.53 12.81
CA VAL A 411 -9.64 -24.84 11.51
C VAL A 411 -10.68 -25.45 10.58
N ALA A 412 -11.65 -24.65 10.17
CA ALA A 412 -12.69 -25.04 9.23
C ALA A 412 -12.17 -25.04 7.79
N SER A 413 -11.44 -24.00 7.42
CA SER A 413 -10.76 -23.84 6.13
C SER A 413 -9.55 -22.92 6.23
N VAL A 414 -8.61 -23.10 5.30
CA VAL A 414 -7.51 -22.18 5.01
C VAL A 414 -7.77 -21.60 3.62
N ASN A 415 -7.86 -20.28 3.53
CA ASN A 415 -8.21 -19.57 2.30
C ASN A 415 -7.03 -18.68 1.92
N LEU A 416 -6.40 -18.98 0.78
CA LEU A 416 -5.20 -18.33 0.28
C LEU A 416 -5.57 -17.49 -0.94
N LEU A 417 -5.53 -16.17 -0.80
CA LEU A 417 -5.93 -15.20 -1.82
C LEU A 417 -4.68 -14.55 -2.42
N GLY A 418 -4.35 -14.85 -3.67
CA GLY A 418 -3.16 -14.29 -4.35
C GLY A 418 -1.84 -14.75 -3.73
N ILE A 419 -1.73 -16.02 -3.36
CA ILE A 419 -0.48 -16.58 -2.79
C ILE A 419 0.62 -16.69 -3.85
N ASP A 420 1.84 -16.22 -3.51
CA ASP A 420 3.06 -16.27 -4.32
C ASP A 420 3.94 -17.49 -4.01
N SER A 421 5.02 -17.63 -4.77
CA SER A 421 6.00 -18.73 -4.70
C SER A 421 6.86 -18.75 -3.45
N ASN A 422 7.10 -17.60 -2.83
CA ASN A 422 7.94 -17.42 -1.66
C ASN A 422 7.26 -16.56 -0.60
N ALA A 423 7.57 -16.81 0.67
CA ALA A 423 7.06 -16.00 1.77
C ALA A 423 8.17 -15.12 2.37
N SER A 424 7.82 -13.92 2.76
CA SER A 424 8.65 -13.08 3.62
C SER A 424 8.03 -12.98 5.01
N PHE A 425 8.87 -12.87 6.05
CA PHE A 425 8.44 -12.66 7.44
C PHE A 425 8.92 -11.29 7.95
N GLU A 426 9.20 -10.40 7.03
CA GLU A 426 9.50 -8.98 7.24
C GLU A 426 9.03 -8.19 6.04
N ILE A 427 8.41 -7.04 6.29
CA ILE A 427 8.13 -6.05 5.25
C ILE A 427 9.46 -5.39 4.89
N SER A 428 9.94 -5.57 3.66
CA SER A 428 11.22 -5.04 3.20
C SER A 428 11.06 -4.04 2.04
N ILE A 429 12.04 -3.14 1.89
CA ILE A 429 12.07 -2.21 0.76
C ILE A 429 12.20 -2.98 -0.56
N ALA A 430 12.91 -4.12 -0.56
CA ALA A 430 13.13 -4.94 -1.74
C ALA A 430 11.81 -5.49 -2.33
N ASP A 431 10.83 -5.78 -1.49
CA ASP A 431 9.53 -6.29 -1.91
C ASP A 431 8.76 -5.25 -2.74
N TRP A 432 8.94 -3.95 -2.46
CA TRP A 432 8.26 -2.86 -3.16
C TRP A 432 8.98 -2.38 -4.43
N VAL A 433 10.29 -2.63 -4.56
CA VAL A 433 11.04 -2.27 -5.78
C VAL A 433 11.12 -3.42 -6.80
N GLY A 434 10.34 -4.49 -6.59
CA GLY A 434 10.24 -5.61 -7.54
C GLY A 434 11.44 -6.55 -7.55
N SER A 435 12.27 -6.52 -6.52
CA SER A 435 13.31 -7.52 -6.31
C SER A 435 12.66 -8.71 -5.63
N ALA A 436 12.47 -9.82 -6.34
CA ALA A 436 11.88 -11.03 -5.80
C ALA A 436 12.53 -11.40 -4.46
N GLY A 437 11.76 -11.31 -3.37
CA GLY A 437 12.21 -11.63 -2.03
C GLY A 437 12.69 -13.08 -1.96
N GLY A 438 13.94 -13.30 -1.52
CA GLY A 438 14.55 -14.61 -1.38
C GLY A 438 14.10 -15.36 -0.13
N GLY A 439 12.79 -15.40 0.16
CA GLY A 439 12.24 -16.11 1.33
C GLY A 439 12.00 -17.61 1.08
N PRO A 440 11.54 -18.36 2.10
CA PRO A 440 11.26 -19.78 1.99
C PRO A 440 10.09 -20.04 1.02
N PRO A 441 10.13 -21.16 0.25
CA PRO A 441 9.11 -21.49 -0.73
C PRO A 441 7.77 -21.87 -0.07
N THR A 442 6.67 -21.36 -0.62
CA THR A 442 5.30 -21.57 -0.11
C THR A 442 4.72 -22.93 -0.48
N ARG A 443 5.05 -23.47 -1.67
CA ARG A 443 4.50 -24.75 -2.16
C ARG A 443 4.70 -25.94 -1.20
N PRO A 444 5.88 -26.16 -0.58
CA PRO A 444 6.06 -27.23 0.39
C PRO A 444 5.18 -27.06 1.63
N GLU A 445 4.99 -25.84 2.10
CA GLU A 445 4.15 -25.56 3.26
C GLU A 445 2.65 -25.73 2.94
N VAL A 446 2.20 -25.38 1.74
CA VAL A 446 0.83 -25.68 1.29
C VAL A 446 0.61 -27.20 1.21
N ALA A 447 1.56 -27.95 0.68
CA ALA A 447 1.49 -29.41 0.63
C ALA A 447 1.46 -30.05 2.04
N ALA A 448 2.15 -29.47 3.02
CA ALA A 448 2.19 -29.93 4.40
C ALA A 448 0.90 -29.66 5.21
N LEU A 449 -0.06 -28.88 4.67
CA LEU A 449 -1.38 -28.69 5.31
C LEU A 449 -2.19 -29.99 5.39
N GLY A 450 -1.87 -30.99 4.56
CA GLY A 450 -2.44 -32.33 4.62
C GLY A 450 -3.96 -32.34 4.40
N ASN A 451 -4.70 -32.86 5.38
CA ASN A 451 -6.16 -32.98 5.32
C ASN A 451 -6.91 -31.69 5.71
N THR A 452 -6.22 -30.59 6.02
CA THR A 452 -6.87 -29.31 6.29
C THR A 452 -7.53 -28.82 4.99
N PRO A 453 -8.82 -28.43 4.98
CA PRO A 453 -9.46 -27.91 3.79
C PRO A 453 -8.79 -26.62 3.32
N VAL A 454 -8.28 -26.58 2.08
CA VAL A 454 -7.60 -25.43 1.50
C VAL A 454 -8.34 -24.94 0.27
N LEU A 455 -8.62 -23.65 0.21
CA LEU A 455 -9.13 -22.94 -0.96
C LEU A 455 -8.07 -21.93 -1.40
N CYS A 456 -7.60 -22.07 -2.65
CA CYS A 456 -6.65 -21.15 -3.28
C CYS A 456 -7.37 -20.31 -4.33
N ILE A 457 -7.39 -18.98 -4.14
CA ILE A 457 -8.08 -18.03 -5.01
C ILE A 457 -7.06 -17.15 -5.70
N TYR A 458 -7.24 -16.91 -7.00
CA TYR A 458 -6.37 -16.07 -7.82
C TYR A 458 -7.18 -15.30 -8.87
N GLY A 459 -6.67 -14.16 -9.34
CA GLY A 459 -7.28 -13.36 -10.39
C GLY A 459 -6.86 -13.80 -11.80
N GLU A 460 -7.69 -13.48 -12.80
CA GLU A 460 -7.33 -13.65 -14.20
C GLU A 460 -6.09 -12.79 -14.53
N GLY A 461 -5.07 -13.38 -15.15
CA GLY A 461 -3.82 -12.67 -15.51
C GLY A 461 -2.83 -12.49 -14.36
N GLU A 462 -3.08 -13.01 -13.18
CA GLU A 462 -2.15 -13.03 -12.05
C GLU A 462 -1.11 -14.14 -12.27
N THR A 463 0.06 -13.74 -12.80
CA THR A 463 1.11 -14.67 -13.22
C THR A 463 1.96 -15.21 -12.07
N ASP A 464 2.01 -14.49 -10.96
CA ASP A 464 2.88 -14.79 -9.82
C ASP A 464 2.23 -15.77 -8.84
N SER A 465 0.89 -15.91 -8.91
CA SER A 465 0.16 -16.85 -8.07
C SER A 465 0.49 -18.31 -8.34
N ILE A 466 0.78 -19.06 -7.27
CA ILE A 466 1.01 -20.51 -7.37
C ILE A 466 -0.27 -21.34 -7.51
N CYS A 467 -1.46 -20.76 -7.26
CA CYS A 467 -2.74 -21.48 -7.25
C CYS A 467 -2.99 -22.34 -8.49
N PRO A 468 -2.77 -21.84 -9.74
CA PRO A 468 -2.99 -22.65 -10.94
C PRO A 468 -2.14 -23.90 -11.01
N GLY A 469 -0.92 -23.83 -10.47
CA GLY A 469 0.07 -24.91 -10.52
C GLY A 469 0.07 -25.86 -9.31
N LEU A 470 -0.87 -25.73 -8.37
CA LEU A 470 -0.99 -26.66 -7.24
C LEU A 470 -1.61 -27.98 -7.69
N PRO A 471 -1.24 -29.13 -7.07
CA PRO A 471 -1.83 -30.45 -7.40
C PRO A 471 -3.35 -30.47 -7.23
N ALA A 472 -4.05 -31.23 -8.07
CA ALA A 472 -5.52 -31.36 -8.04
C ALA A 472 -6.08 -32.11 -6.81
N GLY A 473 -5.25 -32.70 -5.97
CA GLY A 473 -5.66 -33.43 -4.76
C GLY A 473 -5.38 -32.60 -3.50
N GLY A 474 -6.42 -32.23 -2.74
CA GLY A 474 -6.28 -31.59 -1.42
C GLY A 474 -6.45 -30.06 -1.40
N VAL A 475 -6.33 -29.36 -2.55
CA VAL A 475 -6.51 -27.90 -2.65
C VAL A 475 -7.61 -27.59 -3.66
N ALA A 476 -8.71 -26.97 -3.20
CA ALA A 476 -9.72 -26.39 -4.08
C ALA A 476 -9.18 -25.08 -4.67
N ARG A 477 -9.53 -24.80 -5.93
CA ARG A 477 -9.09 -23.61 -6.65
C ARG A 477 -10.27 -22.81 -7.16
N ALA A 478 -10.16 -21.49 -7.15
CA ALA A 478 -11.12 -20.60 -7.75
C ALA A 478 -10.40 -19.42 -8.44
N GLN A 479 -10.82 -19.10 -9.65
CA GLN A 479 -10.41 -17.89 -10.34
C GLN A 479 -11.55 -16.87 -10.18
N ILE A 480 -11.26 -15.70 -9.63
CA ILE A 480 -12.24 -14.64 -9.37
C ILE A 480 -11.65 -13.31 -9.82
N GLY A 481 -12.41 -12.53 -10.59
CA GLY A 481 -11.98 -11.22 -11.06
C GLY A 481 -10.69 -11.25 -11.87
N LYS A 482 -10.00 -10.10 -11.92
CA LYS A 482 -8.73 -9.94 -12.67
C LYS A 482 -7.65 -9.36 -11.77
N GLY A 483 -6.41 -9.82 -11.99
CA GLY A 483 -5.23 -9.36 -11.29
C GLY A 483 -5.28 -9.60 -9.79
N HIS A 484 -4.26 -9.13 -9.09
CA HIS A 484 -4.03 -9.38 -7.67
C HIS A 484 -5.11 -8.80 -6.73
N HIS A 485 -5.84 -7.77 -7.16
CA HIS A 485 -6.94 -7.15 -6.41
C HIS A 485 -8.33 -7.64 -6.81
N PHE A 486 -8.43 -8.74 -7.60
CA PHE A 486 -9.67 -9.40 -7.98
C PHE A 486 -10.72 -8.49 -8.63
N SER A 487 -10.31 -7.39 -9.27
CA SER A 487 -11.19 -6.35 -9.86
C SER A 487 -12.23 -5.79 -8.88
N GLY A 488 -12.00 -5.86 -7.56
CA GLY A 488 -12.95 -5.39 -6.54
C GLY A 488 -14.12 -6.36 -6.25
N GLU A 489 -14.08 -7.60 -6.73
CA GLU A 489 -15.15 -8.61 -6.55
C GLU A 489 -15.16 -9.21 -5.13
N TYR A 490 -15.10 -8.36 -4.11
CA TYR A 490 -14.94 -8.78 -2.71
C TYR A 490 -16.16 -9.50 -2.14
N ALA A 491 -17.37 -9.23 -2.67
CA ALA A 491 -18.57 -9.98 -2.33
C ALA A 491 -18.48 -11.45 -2.79
N THR A 492 -18.05 -11.65 -4.04
CA THR A 492 -17.83 -12.99 -4.63
C THR A 492 -16.75 -13.76 -3.86
N LEU A 493 -15.69 -13.08 -3.39
CA LEU A 493 -14.66 -13.68 -2.53
C LEU A 493 -15.26 -14.20 -1.22
N ALA A 494 -16.05 -13.38 -0.53
CA ALA A 494 -16.69 -13.76 0.74
C ALA A 494 -17.64 -14.94 0.55
N GLU A 495 -18.51 -14.91 -0.46
CA GLU A 495 -19.42 -16.00 -0.81
C GLU A 495 -18.67 -17.29 -1.08
N ARG A 496 -17.56 -17.21 -1.82
CA ARG A 496 -16.75 -18.39 -2.17
C ARG A 496 -16.07 -19.01 -0.95
N ILE A 497 -15.52 -18.19 -0.05
CA ILE A 497 -14.90 -18.61 1.21
C ILE A 497 -15.94 -19.30 2.10
N LEU A 498 -17.09 -18.66 2.32
CA LEU A 498 -18.17 -19.21 3.13
C LEU A 498 -18.78 -20.48 2.53
N GLY A 499 -19.02 -20.48 1.23
CA GLY A 499 -19.52 -21.66 0.51
C GLY A 499 -18.57 -22.85 0.63
N PHE A 500 -17.26 -22.62 0.55
CA PHE A 500 -16.24 -23.66 0.70
C PHE A 500 -16.19 -24.20 2.14
N ALA A 501 -16.20 -23.33 3.14
CA ALA A 501 -16.12 -23.73 4.56
C ALA A 501 -17.34 -24.55 5.03
N ARG A 502 -18.49 -24.31 4.42
CA ARG A 502 -19.79 -24.95 4.74
C ARG A 502 -20.03 -26.26 3.98
N GLN A 503 -19.15 -26.64 3.04
CA GLN A 503 -19.26 -27.91 2.33
C GLN A 503 -19.10 -29.10 3.30
N PRO A 504 -19.92 -30.16 3.15
CA PRO A 504 -19.71 -31.38 3.92
C PRO A 504 -18.30 -31.92 3.66
N LYS A 505 -17.54 -32.16 4.72
CA LYS A 505 -16.22 -32.84 4.58
C LYS A 505 -16.48 -34.22 3.97
N PRO A 506 -15.71 -34.64 2.97
CA PRO A 506 -15.80 -36.03 2.51
C PRO A 506 -15.54 -36.95 3.72
N VAL A 507 -16.49 -37.85 3.96
CA VAL A 507 -16.34 -38.90 4.99
C VAL A 507 -15.20 -39.78 4.50
N THR A 508 -14.04 -39.70 5.19
CA THR A 508 -12.88 -40.57 4.95
C THR A 508 -13.08 -41.92 5.63
#